data_9e307169963bff6820d246cd548bcc54
#
_entry.id   9e307169963bff6820d246cd548bcc54
#
_cell.length_a   1.000
_cell.length_b   1.000
_cell.length_c   1.000
_cell.angle_alpha   90.00
_cell.angle_beta   90.00
_cell.angle_gamma   90.00
#
_symmetry.space_group_name_H-M   'P 1'
#
loop_
_entity.id
_entity.type
_entity.pdbx_description
1 polymer ?
#
loop_
_entity_poly.entity_id
_entity_poly.type
_entity_poly.pdbx_seq_one_letter_code
_entity_poly.pdbx_strand_id
1 'polypeptide(L)'
;MNRDSSRQSAIILAVIGILPVVWLGLLIAPSVKGGLPEILPSLLAVFNDPFHIELCGDSLKTVLVLLLLYGMGIGIYLSTRRNYRRREEHGSAKWGSAKAIDKKYRQSPPSENKLMTQNVRIGLNAKKHRRNLNTLVCGGSGAGKTRFYCKPNLMQTSNSSQVILDPKGEILRDVGNLLEKAGYEIKVLDLISMEKSHCYNPFVYLRNDNDIQRLVTNLFKSTTPKGSQSNDPFWDTAASMLLLALIFYLHYEAPEEEQNFAMVMEMLRAAAIEDEEDNRPSPLDNLFADLEMDNPDHIALKYYRSYHSGSAKTLKSIQITLAARLEKFNLESLAALTSADELDLASMGEKKTALFALIPDNDSSFNFLVSILYTQLFQQLFYSADHIHGGSLPIPVHFLMDEFANVSLPDDFDKILSVMRS
;
A
#
# COMPACT_ATOMS: atom_id res chain seq x y z
N MET A 1 3.94 -18.51 -36.16
CA MET A 1 3.09 -19.14 -37.18
C MET A 1 1.66 -18.82 -36.79
N ASN A 2 0.95 -18.02 -37.62
CA ASN A 2 -0.33 -17.42 -37.27
C ASN A 2 -1.41 -18.48 -36.97
N ARG A 3 -2.19 -18.25 -35.89
CA ARG A 3 -3.33 -19.07 -35.44
C ARG A 3 -4.36 -19.27 -36.58
N ASP A 4 -4.51 -18.28 -37.45
CA ASP A 4 -5.42 -18.28 -38.58
C ASP A 4 -4.95 -19.21 -39.69
N SER A 5 -3.66 -19.32 -39.98
CA SER A 5 -3.12 -20.21 -41.03
C SER A 5 -3.31 -21.69 -40.69
N SER A 6 -3.16 -22.10 -39.43
CA SER A 6 -3.34 -23.48 -38.99
C SER A 6 -4.82 -23.91 -38.98
N ARG A 7 -5.72 -22.96 -38.74
CA ARG A 7 -7.19 -23.19 -38.81
C ARG A 7 -7.69 -23.27 -40.25
N GLN A 8 -7.18 -22.40 -41.10
CA GLN A 8 -7.44 -22.43 -42.52
C GLN A 8 -6.94 -23.73 -43.17
N SER A 9 -5.72 -24.17 -42.85
CA SER A 9 -5.18 -25.44 -43.36
C SER A 9 -6.00 -26.66 -42.92
N ALA A 10 -6.50 -26.68 -41.69
CA ALA A 10 -7.35 -27.77 -41.20
C ALA A 10 -8.71 -27.80 -41.89
N ILE A 11 -9.31 -26.64 -42.19
CA ILE A 11 -10.56 -26.53 -42.93
C ILE A 11 -10.36 -27.00 -44.39
N ILE A 12 -9.29 -26.56 -45.02
CA ILE A 12 -8.96 -26.96 -46.39
C ILE A 12 -8.80 -28.49 -46.50
N LEU A 13 -8.05 -29.10 -45.55
CA LEU A 13 -7.90 -30.56 -45.52
C LEU A 13 -9.22 -31.31 -45.26
N ALA A 14 -10.09 -30.75 -44.42
CA ALA A 14 -11.41 -31.31 -44.16
C ALA A 14 -12.33 -31.23 -45.42
N VAL A 15 -12.23 -30.15 -46.16
CA VAL A 15 -13.00 -30.01 -47.43
C VAL A 15 -12.47 -30.95 -48.51
N ILE A 16 -11.16 -31.07 -48.67
CA ILE A 16 -10.53 -32.01 -49.62
C ILE A 16 -10.90 -33.46 -49.28
N GLY A 17 -11.01 -33.80 -48.01
CA GLY A 17 -11.38 -35.14 -47.54
C GLY A 17 -12.82 -35.57 -47.87
N ILE A 18 -13.71 -34.62 -48.26
CA ILE A 18 -15.08 -34.95 -48.69
C ILE A 18 -15.08 -35.81 -49.98
N LEU A 19 -14.19 -35.52 -50.93
CA LEU A 19 -14.12 -36.24 -52.18
C LEU A 19 -13.87 -37.75 -52.02
N PRO A 20 -12.82 -38.19 -51.27
CA PRO A 20 -12.63 -39.61 -51.03
C PRO A 20 -13.77 -40.26 -50.23
N VAL A 21 -14.43 -39.53 -49.33
CA VAL A 21 -15.57 -40.06 -48.55
C VAL A 21 -16.79 -40.30 -49.49
N VAL A 22 -17.08 -39.37 -50.39
CA VAL A 22 -18.13 -39.53 -51.36
C VAL A 22 -17.82 -40.70 -52.33
N TRP A 23 -16.59 -40.77 -52.82
CA TRP A 23 -16.14 -41.86 -53.70
C TRP A 23 -16.25 -43.22 -52.98
N LEU A 24 -15.79 -43.33 -51.70
CA LEU A 24 -15.92 -44.58 -50.95
C LEU A 24 -17.39 -44.95 -50.72
N GLY A 25 -18.24 -43.96 -50.45
CA GLY A 25 -19.68 -44.15 -50.29
C GLY A 25 -20.37 -44.72 -51.47
N LEU A 26 -19.97 -44.28 -52.69
CA LEU A 26 -20.49 -44.78 -53.95
C LEU A 26 -20.02 -46.24 -54.23
N LEU A 27 -18.76 -46.54 -53.90
CA LEU A 27 -18.20 -47.90 -54.04
C LEU A 27 -18.83 -48.94 -53.09
N ILE A 28 -19.16 -48.55 -51.86
CA ILE A 28 -19.73 -49.46 -50.85
C ILE A 28 -21.25 -49.61 -51.02
N ALA A 29 -21.92 -48.65 -51.67
CA ALA A 29 -23.37 -48.58 -51.73
C ALA A 29 -24.06 -49.90 -52.26
N PRO A 30 -23.56 -50.63 -53.28
CA PRO A 30 -24.15 -51.88 -53.64
C PRO A 30 -24.20 -52.97 -52.62
N SER A 31 -23.17 -52.97 -51.73
CA SER A 31 -22.94 -54.00 -50.67
C SER A 31 -23.75 -53.76 -49.39
N VAL A 32 -24.32 -52.58 -49.25
CA VAL A 32 -25.11 -52.23 -48.02
C VAL A 32 -26.41 -53.02 -47.96
N LYS A 33 -26.93 -53.52 -49.08
CA LYS A 33 -28.16 -54.36 -49.15
C LYS A 33 -28.03 -55.67 -48.37
N GLY A 34 -26.81 -56.21 -48.23
CA GLY A 34 -26.56 -57.48 -47.56
C GLY A 34 -26.34 -57.34 -46.02
N GLY A 35 -26.38 -56.12 -45.50
CA GLY A 35 -26.17 -55.87 -44.07
C GLY A 35 -24.68 -55.76 -43.67
N LEU A 36 -24.43 -55.48 -42.37
CA LEU A 36 -23.08 -55.23 -41.81
C LEU A 36 -22.04 -56.37 -42.08
N PRO A 37 -22.41 -57.69 -42.09
CA PRO A 37 -21.45 -58.75 -42.33
C PRO A 37 -20.86 -58.77 -43.77
N GLU A 38 -21.60 -58.21 -44.74
CA GLU A 38 -21.16 -58.17 -46.16
C GLU A 38 -20.38 -56.90 -46.53
N ILE A 39 -20.41 -55.87 -45.67
CA ILE A 39 -19.69 -54.64 -45.94
C ILE A 39 -18.17 -54.86 -45.84
N LEU A 40 -17.69 -55.67 -44.92
CA LEU A 40 -16.24 -55.89 -44.70
C LEU A 40 -15.57 -56.67 -45.86
N PRO A 41 -16.15 -57.79 -46.34
CA PRO A 41 -15.65 -58.47 -47.52
C PRO A 41 -15.70 -57.63 -48.76
N SER A 42 -16.77 -56.82 -48.92
CA SER A 42 -16.96 -55.93 -50.07
C SER A 42 -15.99 -54.76 -50.11
N LEU A 43 -15.58 -54.27 -48.96
CA LEU A 43 -14.50 -53.27 -48.83
C LEU A 43 -13.20 -53.81 -49.39
N LEU A 44 -12.87 -55.10 -49.14
CA LEU A 44 -11.69 -55.76 -49.69
C LEU A 44 -11.80 -55.95 -51.23
N ALA A 45 -13.00 -56.25 -51.71
CA ALA A 45 -13.23 -56.40 -53.16
C ALA A 45 -13.14 -55.07 -53.93
N VAL A 46 -13.59 -53.95 -53.33
CA VAL A 46 -13.49 -52.58 -53.84
C VAL A 46 -12.04 -52.17 -54.08
N PHE A 47 -11.07 -52.62 -53.28
CA PHE A 47 -9.63 -52.33 -53.48
C PHE A 47 -9.07 -53.06 -54.79
N ASN A 48 -9.74 -54.08 -55.28
CA ASN A 48 -9.28 -54.76 -56.52
C ASN A 48 -9.74 -54.00 -57.76
N ASP A 49 -10.89 -53.33 -57.78
CA ASP A 49 -11.34 -52.44 -58.86
C ASP A 49 -11.90 -51.10 -58.31
N PRO A 50 -11.04 -50.15 -57.98
CA PRO A 50 -11.42 -48.94 -57.29
C PRO A 50 -12.16 -47.89 -58.09
N PHE A 51 -12.30 -48.09 -59.41
CA PHE A 51 -12.98 -47.16 -60.32
C PHE A 51 -14.33 -47.68 -60.82
N HIS A 52 -14.74 -48.89 -60.50
CA HIS A 52 -16.01 -49.43 -60.86
C HIS A 52 -17.15 -48.95 -59.93
N ILE A 53 -17.90 -47.95 -60.36
CA ILE A 53 -18.99 -47.33 -59.56
C ILE A 53 -20.33 -47.77 -60.15
N GLU A 54 -21.08 -48.58 -59.40
CA GLU A 54 -22.46 -48.91 -59.69
C GLU A 54 -23.45 -48.05 -58.93
N LEU A 55 -24.26 -47.25 -59.62
CA LEU A 55 -25.29 -46.44 -58.97
C LEU A 55 -26.49 -47.30 -58.63
N CYS A 56 -26.84 -47.43 -57.41
CA CYS A 56 -28.01 -48.11 -56.87
C CYS A 56 -28.92 -47.18 -56.07
N GLY A 57 -30.17 -47.59 -55.82
CA GLY A 57 -31.13 -46.76 -55.12
C GLY A 57 -30.70 -46.31 -53.68
N ASP A 58 -29.75 -47.04 -53.12
CA ASP A 58 -29.24 -46.74 -51.78
C ASP A 58 -27.92 -45.94 -51.79
N SER A 59 -27.36 -45.63 -53.00
CA SER A 59 -26.11 -44.88 -53.10
C SER A 59 -26.14 -43.54 -52.41
N LEU A 60 -27.23 -42.79 -52.54
CA LEU A 60 -27.39 -41.50 -51.93
C LEU A 60 -27.43 -41.61 -50.39
N LYS A 61 -28.15 -42.61 -49.85
CA LYS A 61 -28.23 -42.83 -48.39
C LYS A 61 -26.88 -43.18 -47.79
N THR A 62 -26.14 -44.09 -48.47
CA THR A 62 -24.83 -44.55 -48.03
C THR A 62 -23.80 -43.38 -47.98
N VAL A 63 -23.77 -42.55 -49.01
CA VAL A 63 -22.94 -41.36 -49.09
C VAL A 63 -23.30 -40.38 -47.99
N LEU A 64 -24.60 -40.13 -47.75
CA LEU A 64 -25.04 -39.21 -46.66
C LEU A 64 -24.61 -39.70 -45.26
N VAL A 65 -24.76 -41.01 -45.00
CA VAL A 65 -24.34 -41.60 -43.71
C VAL A 65 -22.82 -41.46 -43.52
N LEU A 66 -22.02 -41.75 -44.55
CA LEU A 66 -20.58 -41.61 -44.49
C LEU A 66 -20.11 -40.14 -44.31
N LEU A 67 -20.77 -39.22 -44.98
CA LEU A 67 -20.52 -37.78 -44.80
C LEU A 67 -20.87 -37.32 -43.38
N LEU A 68 -21.94 -37.84 -42.82
CA LEU A 68 -22.33 -37.54 -41.43
C LEU A 68 -21.31 -38.09 -40.43
N LEU A 69 -20.86 -39.35 -40.61
CA LEU A 69 -19.81 -39.94 -39.79
C LEU A 69 -18.48 -39.20 -39.94
N TYR A 70 -18.11 -38.79 -41.14
CA TYR A 70 -16.93 -37.98 -41.42
C TYR A 70 -17.01 -36.61 -40.72
N GLY A 71 -18.15 -35.92 -40.85
CA GLY A 71 -18.40 -34.66 -40.17
C GLY A 71 -18.33 -34.78 -38.65
N MET A 72 -18.89 -35.88 -38.08
CA MET A 72 -18.82 -36.18 -36.67
C MET A 72 -17.37 -36.43 -36.23
N GLY A 73 -16.58 -37.19 -37.01
CA GLY A 73 -15.16 -37.45 -36.76
C GLY A 73 -14.33 -36.17 -36.75
N ILE A 74 -14.57 -35.28 -37.72
CA ILE A 74 -13.93 -33.95 -37.74
C ILE A 74 -14.37 -33.12 -36.56
N GLY A 75 -15.65 -33.12 -36.17
CA GLY A 75 -16.19 -32.41 -35.02
C GLY A 75 -15.50 -32.86 -33.70
N ILE A 76 -15.36 -34.18 -33.51
CA ILE A 76 -14.64 -34.78 -32.39
C ILE A 76 -13.16 -34.36 -32.43
N TYR A 77 -12.50 -34.48 -33.58
CA TYR A 77 -11.09 -34.08 -33.71
C TYR A 77 -10.87 -32.59 -33.38
N LEU A 78 -11.73 -31.71 -33.88
CA LEU A 78 -11.63 -30.28 -33.59
C LEU A 78 -11.97 -29.94 -32.12
N SER A 79 -12.93 -30.67 -31.52
CA SER A 79 -13.33 -30.50 -30.12
C SER A 79 -12.28 -31.03 -29.17
N THR A 80 -11.66 -32.15 -29.47
CA THR A 80 -10.63 -32.77 -28.60
C THR A 80 -9.24 -32.19 -28.82
N ARG A 81 -9.07 -31.35 -29.83
CA ARG A 81 -7.80 -30.69 -30.12
C ARG A 81 -7.43 -29.75 -28.97
N ARG A 82 -6.65 -30.25 -28.01
CA ARG A 82 -6.13 -29.44 -26.89
C ARG A 82 -5.25 -28.33 -27.44
N ASN A 83 -5.59 -27.09 -27.11
CA ASN A 83 -4.78 -25.92 -27.43
C ASN A 83 -3.53 -25.89 -26.53
N TYR A 84 -2.55 -26.74 -26.78
CA TYR A 84 -1.26 -26.67 -26.14
C TYR A 84 -0.58 -25.38 -26.55
N ARG A 85 -0.36 -24.48 -25.54
CA ARG A 85 0.49 -23.31 -25.71
C ARG A 85 1.94 -23.72 -25.51
N ARG A 86 2.54 -24.23 -26.56
CA ARG A 86 3.96 -24.60 -26.52
C ARG A 86 4.80 -23.40 -26.11
N ARG A 87 5.68 -23.53 -25.12
CA ARG A 87 6.54 -22.50 -24.50
C ARG A 87 5.79 -21.48 -23.61
N GLU A 88 4.55 -21.74 -23.21
CA GLU A 88 3.79 -20.94 -22.29
C GLU A 88 3.26 -21.79 -21.11
N GLU A 89 3.97 -22.87 -20.79
CA GLU A 89 3.59 -23.85 -19.76
C GLU A 89 3.53 -23.23 -18.36
N HIS A 90 4.35 -22.19 -18.09
CA HIS A 90 4.39 -21.43 -16.86
C HIS A 90 3.67 -20.08 -16.95
N GLY A 91 2.91 -19.83 -18.01
CA GLY A 91 2.16 -18.59 -18.24
C GLY A 91 2.52 -17.90 -19.55
N SER A 92 1.62 -17.04 -20.02
CA SER A 92 1.76 -16.29 -21.28
C SER A 92 2.44 -14.92 -21.09
N ALA A 93 2.96 -14.63 -19.90
CA ALA A 93 3.61 -13.35 -19.59
C ALA A 93 4.87 -13.16 -20.46
N LYS A 94 4.96 -12.00 -21.10
CA LYS A 94 6.11 -11.61 -21.93
C LYS A 94 6.51 -10.17 -21.60
N TRP A 95 7.78 -9.85 -21.78
CA TRP A 95 8.25 -8.49 -21.67
C TRP A 95 7.49 -7.58 -22.63
N GLY A 96 6.92 -6.50 -22.10
CA GLY A 96 6.24 -5.50 -22.90
C GLY A 96 7.24 -4.58 -23.62
N SER A 97 6.80 -3.96 -24.72
CA SER A 97 7.56 -2.87 -25.34
C SER A 97 7.39 -1.58 -24.55
N ALA A 98 8.49 -0.92 -24.15
CA ALA A 98 8.46 0.37 -23.45
C ALA A 98 7.61 1.41 -24.20
N LYS A 99 7.77 1.49 -25.54
CA LYS A 99 6.99 2.40 -26.39
C LYS A 99 5.48 2.13 -26.34
N ALA A 100 5.07 0.85 -26.33
CA ALA A 100 3.66 0.47 -26.26
C ALA A 100 3.06 0.78 -24.89
N ILE A 101 3.82 0.55 -23.81
CA ILE A 101 3.41 0.85 -22.43
C ILE A 101 3.28 2.36 -22.26
N ASP A 102 4.29 3.15 -22.65
CA ASP A 102 4.27 4.61 -22.56
C ASP A 102 3.08 5.18 -23.34
N LYS A 103 2.87 4.77 -24.60
CA LYS A 103 1.72 5.20 -25.40
C LYS A 103 0.37 4.89 -24.75
N LYS A 104 0.26 3.76 -24.05
CA LYS A 104 -0.98 3.31 -23.40
C LYS A 104 -1.30 4.06 -22.12
N TYR A 105 -0.29 4.38 -21.29
CA TYR A 105 -0.49 4.84 -19.92
C TYR A 105 -0.10 6.30 -19.67
N ARG A 106 0.68 6.93 -20.56
CA ARG A 106 0.99 8.36 -20.41
C ARG A 106 -0.25 9.22 -20.60
N GLN A 107 -0.26 10.36 -19.94
CA GLN A 107 -1.29 11.39 -20.10
C GLN A 107 -0.68 12.77 -20.40
N SER A 108 -1.53 13.70 -20.81
CA SER A 108 -1.21 15.10 -20.97
C SER A 108 -1.82 15.91 -19.83
N PRO A 109 -1.15 16.96 -19.30
CA PRO A 109 0.19 17.43 -19.68
C PRO A 109 1.30 16.48 -19.19
N PRO A 110 2.56 16.62 -19.68
CA PRO A 110 3.69 15.76 -19.27
C PRO A 110 3.96 15.76 -17.77
N SER A 111 3.72 16.87 -17.05
CA SER A 111 3.87 16.98 -15.60
C SER A 111 2.95 16.05 -14.81
N GLU A 112 1.82 15.64 -15.38
CA GLU A 112 0.84 14.76 -14.74
C GLU A 112 1.18 13.27 -14.97
N ASN A 113 2.46 12.93 -14.99
CA ASN A 113 2.92 11.56 -15.14
C ASN A 113 3.97 11.20 -14.10
N LYS A 114 3.89 9.97 -13.61
CA LYS A 114 4.95 9.33 -12.85
C LYS A 114 5.99 8.78 -13.80
N LEU A 115 7.25 9.19 -13.63
CA LEU A 115 8.39 8.71 -14.40
C LEU A 115 8.84 7.36 -13.83
N MET A 116 8.60 6.29 -14.57
CA MET A 116 9.04 4.95 -14.16
C MET A 116 10.46 4.65 -14.62
N THR A 117 10.77 5.07 -15.84
CA THR A 117 12.10 4.99 -16.45
C THR A 117 12.27 6.15 -17.44
N GLN A 118 13.45 6.27 -18.06
CA GLN A 118 13.69 7.26 -19.12
C GLN A 118 12.65 7.18 -20.26
N ASN A 119 12.10 5.99 -20.53
CA ASN A 119 11.24 5.73 -21.69
C ASN A 119 9.79 5.34 -21.33
N VAL A 120 9.44 5.28 -20.05
CA VAL A 120 8.11 4.85 -19.60
C VAL A 120 7.56 5.81 -18.56
N ARG A 121 6.38 6.33 -18.85
CA ARG A 121 5.59 7.21 -17.99
C ARG A 121 4.23 6.60 -17.75
N ILE A 122 3.69 6.83 -16.56
CA ILE A 122 2.34 6.41 -16.19
C ILE A 122 1.60 7.64 -15.67
N GLY A 123 0.47 7.95 -16.27
CA GLY A 123 -0.36 9.08 -15.86
C GLY A 123 -0.81 8.95 -14.40
N LEU A 124 -0.89 10.09 -13.70
CA LEU A 124 -1.30 10.14 -12.29
C LEU A 124 -2.80 9.88 -12.10
N ASN A 125 -3.63 10.02 -13.15
CA ASN A 125 -5.05 9.69 -13.06
C ASN A 125 -5.30 8.17 -13.08
N ALA A 126 -5.26 7.56 -11.91
CA ALA A 126 -5.48 6.13 -11.72
C ALA A 126 -6.88 5.67 -12.17
N LYS A 127 -7.90 6.53 -12.11
CA LYS A 127 -9.27 6.23 -12.57
C LYS A 127 -9.31 5.96 -14.08
N LYS A 128 -8.49 6.68 -14.86
CA LYS A 128 -8.42 6.56 -16.33
C LYS A 128 -7.81 5.23 -16.79
N HIS A 129 -6.73 4.81 -16.18
CA HIS A 129 -6.01 3.59 -16.63
C HIS A 129 -6.17 2.39 -15.69
N ARG A 130 -6.90 2.54 -14.58
CA ARG A 130 -7.23 1.50 -13.58
C ARG A 130 -5.98 0.76 -13.07
N ARG A 131 -4.88 1.51 -12.82
CA ARG A 131 -3.63 0.98 -12.28
C ARG A 131 -3.36 1.60 -10.92
N ASN A 132 -2.84 0.80 -10.01
CA ASN A 132 -2.27 1.29 -8.77
C ASN A 132 -0.96 2.03 -9.09
N LEU A 133 -0.75 3.18 -8.46
CA LEU A 133 0.44 4.01 -8.61
C LEU A 133 1.49 3.75 -7.52
N ASN A 134 1.21 2.86 -6.56
CA ASN A 134 2.21 2.46 -5.56
C ASN A 134 3.38 1.79 -6.28
N THR A 135 4.59 2.24 -5.96
CA THR A 135 5.81 1.82 -6.65
C THR A 135 6.90 1.53 -5.64
N LEU A 136 7.46 0.34 -5.68
CA LEU A 136 8.64 -0.03 -4.92
C LEU A 136 9.86 0.03 -5.84
N VAL A 137 10.85 0.85 -5.48
CA VAL A 137 12.11 1.01 -6.20
C VAL A 137 13.22 0.32 -5.42
N CYS A 138 13.71 -0.79 -5.93
CA CYS A 138 14.78 -1.56 -5.31
C CYS A 138 16.13 -1.29 -5.99
N GLY A 139 17.15 -1.07 -5.18
CA GLY A 139 18.51 -0.88 -5.67
C GLY A 139 19.50 -0.75 -4.52
N GLY A 140 20.73 -1.19 -4.71
CA GLY A 140 21.82 -1.04 -3.75
C GLY A 140 22.20 0.42 -3.51
N SER A 141 23.12 0.66 -2.57
CA SER A 141 23.71 1.98 -2.36
C SER A 141 24.41 2.45 -3.65
N GLY A 142 24.26 3.72 -3.99
CA GLY A 142 24.84 4.27 -5.22
C GLY A 142 24.14 3.89 -6.53
N ALA A 143 23.08 3.07 -6.51
CA ALA A 143 22.32 2.70 -7.72
C ALA A 143 21.53 3.87 -8.34
N GLY A 144 21.50 5.03 -7.68
CA GLY A 144 20.87 6.25 -8.17
C GLY A 144 19.38 6.34 -7.95
N LYS A 145 18.82 5.65 -6.96
CA LYS A 145 17.38 5.73 -6.60
C LYS A 145 16.92 7.17 -6.45
N THR A 146 17.59 7.95 -5.60
CA THR A 146 17.28 9.37 -5.38
C THR A 146 17.46 10.18 -6.65
N ARG A 147 18.59 10.02 -7.35
CA ARG A 147 18.97 10.82 -8.52
C ARG A 147 18.10 10.54 -9.74
N PHE A 148 17.79 9.28 -10.04
CA PHE A 148 17.13 8.89 -11.29
C PHE A 148 15.63 8.63 -11.14
N TYR A 149 15.14 8.49 -9.90
CA TYR A 149 13.71 8.29 -9.66
C TYR A 149 13.10 9.37 -8.79
N CYS A 150 13.59 9.61 -7.56
CA CYS A 150 12.97 10.55 -6.63
C CYS A 150 12.98 11.99 -7.17
N LYS A 151 14.15 12.55 -7.41
CA LYS A 151 14.30 13.95 -7.88
C LYS A 151 13.55 14.20 -9.20
N PRO A 152 13.69 13.37 -10.28
CA PRO A 152 12.98 13.60 -11.52
C PRO A 152 11.44 13.56 -11.38
N ASN A 153 10.90 12.73 -10.49
CA ASN A 153 9.45 12.71 -10.23
C ASN A 153 8.99 13.98 -9.51
N LEU A 154 9.72 14.47 -8.53
CA LEU A 154 9.44 15.75 -7.87
C LEU A 154 9.54 16.94 -8.83
N MET A 155 10.54 16.93 -9.72
CA MET A 155 10.74 17.96 -10.73
C MET A 155 9.64 18.02 -11.80
N GLN A 156 8.74 17.03 -11.87
CA GLN A 156 7.54 17.12 -12.70
C GLN A 156 6.59 18.22 -12.21
N THR A 157 6.68 18.62 -10.93
CA THR A 157 5.81 19.66 -10.34
C THR A 157 4.34 19.42 -10.62
N SER A 158 3.89 18.19 -10.50
CA SER A 158 2.50 17.77 -10.74
C SER A 158 1.50 18.53 -9.86
N ASN A 159 0.23 18.45 -10.19
CA ASN A 159 -0.83 19.06 -9.38
C ASN A 159 -1.22 18.16 -8.19
N SER A 160 -0.22 17.81 -7.37
CA SER A 160 -0.38 17.01 -6.14
C SER A 160 0.51 17.58 -5.05
N SER A 161 0.08 17.50 -3.80
CA SER A 161 0.97 17.72 -2.66
C SER A 161 1.99 16.60 -2.55
N GLN A 162 3.13 16.88 -1.94
CA GLN A 162 4.25 15.96 -1.84
C GLN A 162 4.64 15.77 -0.38
N VAL A 163 4.78 14.54 0.07
CA VAL A 163 5.36 14.18 1.37
C VAL A 163 6.65 13.42 1.11
N ILE A 164 7.77 14.02 1.51
CA ILE A 164 9.09 13.55 1.11
C ILE A 164 9.89 13.17 2.36
N LEU A 165 10.29 11.92 2.47
CA LEU A 165 11.32 11.49 3.41
C LEU A 165 12.67 11.72 2.74
N ASP A 166 13.50 12.59 3.32
CA ASP A 166 14.76 13.05 2.73
C ASP A 166 15.92 12.84 3.69
N PRO A 167 16.59 11.69 3.62
CA PRO A 167 17.83 11.49 4.34
C PRO A 167 18.88 12.52 3.90
N LYS A 168 19.52 13.19 4.85
CA LYS A 168 20.57 14.22 4.61
C LYS A 168 20.07 15.57 4.07
N GLY A 169 18.79 15.78 3.79
CA GLY A 169 18.28 17.01 3.20
C GLY A 169 18.77 17.28 1.77
N GLU A 170 19.19 16.22 1.05
CA GLU A 170 19.73 16.36 -0.30
C GLU A 170 18.63 16.69 -1.31
N ILE A 171 17.45 16.14 -1.14
CA ILE A 171 16.31 16.38 -2.04
C ILE A 171 15.80 17.81 -1.85
N LEU A 172 15.62 18.25 -0.59
CA LEU A 172 15.18 19.61 -0.29
C LEU A 172 16.14 20.66 -0.89
N ARG A 173 17.45 20.46 -0.71
CA ARG A 173 18.48 21.38 -1.22
C ARG A 173 18.47 21.49 -2.74
N ASP A 174 18.26 20.36 -3.44
CA ASP A 174 18.33 20.32 -4.91
C ASP A 174 17.02 20.71 -5.60
N VAL A 175 15.86 20.45 -4.96
CA VAL A 175 14.54 20.57 -5.60
C VAL A 175 13.64 21.58 -4.90
N GLY A 176 13.89 21.94 -3.64
CA GLY A 176 12.99 22.78 -2.83
C GLY A 176 12.65 24.12 -3.50
N ASN A 177 13.65 24.85 -3.97
CA ASN A 177 13.45 26.14 -4.67
C ASN A 177 12.62 25.99 -5.98
N LEU A 178 12.76 24.85 -6.68
CA LEU A 178 11.95 24.56 -7.86
C LEU A 178 10.48 24.39 -7.48
N LEU A 179 10.22 23.66 -6.41
CA LEU A 179 8.86 23.42 -5.91
C LEU A 179 8.21 24.72 -5.42
N GLU A 180 8.94 25.54 -4.67
CA GLU A 180 8.48 26.85 -4.21
C GLU A 180 8.09 27.75 -5.40
N LYS A 181 8.95 27.85 -6.43
CA LYS A 181 8.64 28.58 -7.67
C LYS A 181 7.48 28.00 -8.45
N ALA A 182 7.19 26.70 -8.29
CA ALA A 182 6.02 26.03 -8.88
C ALA A 182 4.75 26.16 -8.04
N GLY A 183 4.78 26.99 -6.98
CA GLY A 183 3.63 27.34 -6.14
C GLY A 183 3.35 26.33 -5.03
N TYR A 184 4.34 25.53 -4.62
CA TYR A 184 4.21 24.72 -3.42
C TYR A 184 4.52 25.55 -2.17
N GLU A 185 3.71 25.37 -1.12
CA GLU A 185 4.08 25.76 0.23
C GLU A 185 5.09 24.73 0.75
N ILE A 186 6.28 25.20 1.15
CA ILE A 186 7.34 24.30 1.64
C ILE A 186 7.25 24.20 3.15
N LYS A 187 7.05 22.99 3.68
CA LYS A 187 7.08 22.65 5.10
C LYS A 187 8.22 21.69 5.36
N VAL A 188 8.94 21.88 6.45
CA VAL A 188 10.14 21.07 6.76
C VAL A 188 10.10 20.64 8.21
N LEU A 189 10.08 19.34 8.47
CA LEU A 189 10.42 18.77 9.77
C LEU A 189 11.89 18.34 9.70
N ASP A 190 12.78 19.14 10.28
CA ASP A 190 14.23 18.91 10.24
C ASP A 190 14.74 18.30 11.54
N LEU A 191 14.96 16.98 11.55
CA LEU A 191 15.55 16.27 12.70
C LEU A 191 17.08 16.23 12.65
N ILE A 192 17.69 16.83 11.63
CA ILE A 192 19.15 17.01 11.54
C ILE A 192 19.57 18.33 12.25
N SER A 193 18.80 19.39 12.00
CA SER A 193 19.01 20.73 12.56
C SER A 193 17.71 21.29 13.08
N MET A 194 17.27 20.78 14.24
CA MET A 194 15.94 21.07 14.83
C MET A 194 15.63 22.56 14.95
N GLU A 195 16.65 23.41 15.15
CA GLU A 195 16.50 24.86 15.22
C GLU A 195 16.01 25.51 13.91
N LYS A 196 16.13 24.81 12.79
CA LYS A 196 15.70 25.29 11.45
C LYS A 196 14.41 24.63 10.99
N SER A 197 13.80 23.82 11.82
CA SER A 197 12.60 23.09 11.53
C SER A 197 11.35 23.96 11.75
N HIS A 198 10.29 23.67 11.00
CA HIS A 198 8.96 24.05 11.45
C HIS A 198 8.58 23.19 12.65
N CYS A 199 7.88 23.79 13.60
CA CYS A 199 7.37 23.09 14.78
C CYS A 199 6.27 22.10 14.39
N TYR A 200 6.26 20.97 15.11
CA TYR A 200 5.27 19.92 14.96
C TYR A 200 4.79 19.45 16.32
N ASN A 201 3.59 19.82 16.71
CA ASN A 201 2.97 19.39 17.96
C ASN A 201 1.95 18.27 17.70
N PRO A 202 2.22 17.01 18.09
CA PRO A 202 1.28 15.90 17.90
C PRO A 202 -0.08 16.09 18.61
N PHE A 203 -0.18 16.93 19.65
CA PHE A 203 -1.43 17.16 20.37
C PHE A 203 -2.49 17.88 19.54
N VAL A 204 -2.09 18.75 18.62
CA VAL A 204 -2.99 19.50 17.73
C VAL A 204 -3.85 18.57 16.84
N TYR A 205 -3.38 17.35 16.59
CA TYR A 205 -4.03 16.38 15.74
C TYR A 205 -4.86 15.33 16.50
N LEU A 206 -5.04 15.51 17.81
CA LEU A 206 -5.87 14.64 18.64
C LEU A 206 -7.32 15.15 18.65
N ARG A 207 -8.22 14.45 18.00
CA ARG A 207 -9.64 14.82 17.87
C ARG A 207 -10.55 14.06 18.81
N ASN A 208 -10.12 12.92 19.28
CA ASN A 208 -10.91 12.01 20.11
C ASN A 208 -10.02 11.03 20.88
N ASP A 209 -10.64 10.30 21.81
CA ASP A 209 -9.96 9.32 22.66
C ASP A 209 -9.13 8.28 21.88
N ASN A 210 -9.62 7.85 20.72
CA ASN A 210 -8.91 6.87 19.90
C ASN A 210 -7.61 7.43 19.33
N ASP A 211 -7.56 8.72 18.99
CA ASP A 211 -6.35 9.36 18.48
C ASP A 211 -5.29 9.45 19.58
N ILE A 212 -5.70 9.70 20.84
CA ILE A 212 -4.82 9.67 22.02
C ILE A 212 -4.24 8.26 22.22
N GLN A 213 -5.09 7.23 22.17
CA GLN A 213 -4.67 5.83 22.28
C GLN A 213 -3.63 5.46 21.19
N ARG A 214 -3.87 5.91 19.96
CA ARG A 214 -2.95 5.66 18.85
C ARG A 214 -1.63 6.39 19.01
N LEU A 215 -1.64 7.65 19.48
CA LEU A 215 -0.43 8.41 19.75
C LEU A 215 0.46 7.66 20.75
N VAL A 216 -0.12 7.26 21.89
CA VAL A 216 0.61 6.52 22.94
C VAL A 216 1.12 5.18 22.42
N THR A 217 0.28 4.41 21.74
CA THR A 217 0.68 3.12 21.15
C THR A 217 1.84 3.27 20.15
N ASN A 218 1.76 4.27 19.26
CA ASN A 218 2.82 4.54 18.30
C ASN A 218 4.11 4.97 18.97
N LEU A 219 4.04 5.85 19.98
CA LEU A 219 5.20 6.32 20.73
C LEU A 219 5.92 5.14 21.39
N PHE A 220 5.19 4.28 22.13
CA PHE A 220 5.79 3.11 22.78
C PHE A 220 6.43 2.17 21.79
N LYS A 221 5.75 1.88 20.68
CA LYS A 221 6.26 0.99 19.63
C LYS A 221 7.51 1.56 18.95
N SER A 222 7.50 2.82 18.61
CA SER A 222 8.59 3.47 17.88
C SER A 222 9.80 3.79 18.76
N THR A 223 9.63 3.85 20.07
CA THR A 223 10.72 4.05 21.05
C THR A 223 11.24 2.74 21.65
N THR A 224 10.64 1.58 21.31
CA THR A 224 11.15 0.28 21.74
C THR A 224 12.41 -0.08 20.96
N PRO A 225 13.56 -0.37 21.62
CA PRO A 225 14.78 -0.74 20.94
C PRO A 225 14.59 -2.02 20.10
N LYS A 226 15.09 -2.00 18.86
CA LYS A 226 15.02 -3.17 17.97
C LYS A 226 15.75 -4.35 18.59
N GLY A 227 15.05 -5.47 18.78
CA GLY A 227 15.61 -6.70 19.34
C GLY A 227 15.46 -6.85 20.86
N SER A 228 15.01 -5.83 21.59
CA SER A 228 14.58 -5.97 22.97
C SER A 228 13.13 -6.47 22.99
N GLN A 229 12.92 -7.78 23.08
CA GLN A 229 11.67 -8.27 23.63
C GLN A 229 11.72 -8.03 25.12
N SER A 230 10.89 -7.10 25.62
CA SER A 230 10.64 -7.00 27.06
C SER A 230 10.16 -8.40 27.51
N ASN A 231 10.92 -9.04 28.38
CA ASN A 231 10.53 -10.33 28.96
C ASN A 231 9.26 -10.21 29.81
N ASP A 232 8.89 -9.00 30.18
CA ASP A 232 7.68 -8.66 30.94
C ASP A 232 7.00 -7.42 30.37
N PRO A 233 5.90 -7.59 29.61
CA PRO A 233 5.13 -6.50 29.03
C PRO A 233 4.39 -5.63 30.09
N PHE A 234 4.39 -6.05 31.36
CA PHE A 234 3.72 -5.34 32.45
C PHE A 234 4.20 -3.89 32.57
N TRP A 235 5.54 -3.67 32.55
CA TRP A 235 6.11 -2.34 32.76
C TRP A 235 5.75 -1.36 31.65
N ASP A 236 5.81 -1.79 30.39
CA ASP A 236 5.41 -0.95 29.26
C ASP A 236 3.90 -0.67 29.27
N THR A 237 3.09 -1.66 29.64
CA THR A 237 1.63 -1.48 29.76
C THR A 237 1.29 -0.49 30.87
N ALA A 238 1.90 -0.65 32.05
CA ALA A 238 1.66 0.25 33.18
C ALA A 238 2.16 1.68 32.91
N ALA A 239 3.33 1.82 32.26
CA ALA A 239 3.85 3.13 31.84
C ALA A 239 2.94 3.79 30.79
N SER A 240 2.35 3.01 29.87
CA SER A 240 1.39 3.53 28.90
C SER A 240 0.09 4.02 29.56
N MET A 241 -0.36 3.36 30.64
CA MET A 241 -1.53 3.83 31.41
C MET A 241 -1.26 5.19 32.05
N LEU A 242 -0.08 5.38 32.67
CA LEU A 242 0.29 6.68 33.21
C LEU A 242 0.34 7.74 32.11
N LEU A 243 1.00 7.46 30.99
CA LEU A 243 1.05 8.41 29.86
C LEU A 243 -0.33 8.76 29.32
N LEU A 244 -1.23 7.77 29.20
CA LEU A 244 -2.62 8.00 28.81
C LEU A 244 -3.33 8.94 29.80
N ALA A 245 -3.16 8.72 31.11
CA ALA A 245 -3.75 9.60 32.12
C ALA A 245 -3.29 11.05 31.93
N LEU A 246 -1.97 11.27 31.75
CA LEU A 246 -1.38 12.61 31.56
C LEU A 246 -1.89 13.27 30.27
N ILE A 247 -1.89 12.56 29.13
CA ILE A 247 -2.32 13.12 27.85
C ILE A 247 -3.83 13.39 27.84
N PHE A 248 -4.67 12.50 28.43
CA PHE A 248 -6.09 12.77 28.57
C PHE A 248 -6.38 13.98 29.45
N TYR A 249 -5.63 14.15 30.54
CA TYR A 249 -5.74 15.35 31.39
C TYR A 249 -5.41 16.60 30.59
N LEU A 250 -4.25 16.65 29.91
CA LEU A 250 -3.84 17.81 29.11
C LEU A 250 -4.81 18.11 27.99
N HIS A 251 -5.33 17.10 27.30
CA HIS A 251 -6.23 17.29 26.17
C HIS A 251 -7.58 17.89 26.55
N TYR A 252 -8.13 17.53 27.72
CA TYR A 252 -9.47 17.95 28.14
C TYR A 252 -9.49 19.11 29.12
N GLU A 253 -8.47 19.25 29.96
CA GLU A 253 -8.50 20.17 31.09
C GLU A 253 -7.47 21.32 30.94
N ALA A 254 -6.39 21.12 30.19
CA ALA A 254 -5.35 22.12 30.04
C ALA A 254 -5.61 23.07 28.85
N PRO A 255 -5.16 24.32 28.91
CA PRO A 255 -5.19 25.24 27.77
C PRO A 255 -4.31 24.72 26.63
N GLU A 256 -4.62 25.17 25.40
CA GLU A 256 -3.94 24.67 24.17
C GLU A 256 -2.40 24.83 24.23
N GLU A 257 -1.91 25.90 24.85
CA GLU A 257 -0.47 26.20 24.98
C GLU A 257 0.26 25.14 25.84
N GLU A 258 -0.46 24.47 26.74
CA GLU A 258 0.08 23.42 27.62
C GLU A 258 -0.10 22.03 27.06
N GLN A 259 -0.84 21.86 25.98
CA GLN A 259 -1.06 20.58 25.31
C GLN A 259 0.15 20.19 24.47
N ASN A 260 1.24 19.73 25.12
CA ASN A 260 2.47 19.33 24.45
C ASN A 260 3.29 18.35 25.33
N PHE A 261 4.34 17.76 24.74
CA PHE A 261 5.20 16.81 25.46
C PHE A 261 6.06 17.47 26.55
N ALA A 262 6.38 18.75 26.47
CA ALA A 262 7.10 19.44 27.53
C ALA A 262 6.27 19.46 28.83
N MET A 263 4.98 19.71 28.73
CA MET A 263 4.06 19.65 29.86
C MET A 263 3.87 18.23 30.39
N VAL A 264 3.82 17.22 29.53
CA VAL A 264 3.83 15.80 29.96
C VAL A 264 5.05 15.51 30.81
N MET A 265 6.23 16.05 30.46
CA MET A 265 7.46 15.87 31.24
C MET A 265 7.40 16.60 32.59
N GLU A 266 6.80 17.80 32.66
CA GLU A 266 6.58 18.52 33.93
C GLU A 266 5.63 17.74 34.81
N MET A 267 4.52 17.25 34.32
CA MET A 267 3.58 16.43 35.09
C MET A 267 4.25 15.14 35.62
N LEU A 268 5.11 14.51 34.76
CA LEU A 268 5.85 13.32 35.17
C LEU A 268 6.87 13.64 36.31
N ARG A 269 7.50 14.80 36.28
CA ARG A 269 8.36 15.27 37.39
C ARG A 269 7.52 15.53 38.63
N ALA A 270 6.34 16.12 38.53
CA ALA A 270 5.40 16.34 39.60
C ALA A 270 4.87 15.03 40.24
N ALA A 271 4.98 13.90 39.52
CA ALA A 271 4.65 12.58 40.04
C ALA A 271 5.76 11.97 40.92
N ALA A 272 6.96 12.60 41.02
CA ALA A 272 8.10 12.02 41.67
C ALA A 272 7.82 11.83 43.18
N ILE A 273 8.01 10.61 43.64
CA ILE A 273 7.95 10.24 45.07
C ILE A 273 9.36 10.43 45.64
N GLU A 274 9.57 11.48 46.45
CA GLU A 274 10.88 11.82 46.98
C GLU A 274 11.35 10.82 48.03
N ASP A 275 10.45 10.32 48.89
CA ASP A 275 10.80 9.38 49.95
C ASP A 275 9.80 8.20 50.00
N GLU A 276 10.31 6.97 50.08
CA GLU A 276 9.45 5.75 50.11
C GLU A 276 8.66 5.63 51.44
N GLU A 277 9.13 6.33 52.51
CA GLU A 277 8.48 6.37 53.82
C GLU A 277 7.49 7.54 53.96
N ASP A 278 7.52 8.50 53.03
CA ASP A 278 6.66 9.68 53.04
C ASP A 278 5.34 9.39 52.28
N ASN A 279 4.29 9.19 53.06
CA ASN A 279 2.95 8.87 52.55
C ASN A 279 2.18 10.14 52.10
N ARG A 280 2.87 11.26 51.84
CA ARG A 280 2.25 12.49 51.35
C ARG A 280 1.90 12.36 49.88
N PRO A 281 0.72 12.86 49.45
CA PRO A 281 0.36 12.88 48.04
C PRO A 281 1.32 13.76 47.24
N SER A 282 1.74 13.30 46.07
CA SER A 282 2.56 14.10 45.14
C SER A 282 1.74 15.27 44.59
N PRO A 283 2.38 16.31 44.02
CA PRO A 283 1.64 17.36 43.32
C PRO A 283 0.73 16.82 42.22
N LEU A 284 1.13 15.74 41.54
CA LEU A 284 0.30 15.07 40.56
C LEU A 284 -0.94 14.39 41.18
N ASP A 285 -0.78 13.74 42.36
CA ASP A 285 -1.91 13.15 43.10
C ASP A 285 -2.96 14.20 43.46
N ASN A 286 -2.50 15.39 43.92
CA ASN A 286 -3.40 16.48 44.24
C ASN A 286 -4.17 16.97 42.99
N LEU A 287 -3.48 17.11 41.85
CA LEU A 287 -4.11 17.50 40.57
C LEU A 287 -5.23 16.52 40.15
N PHE A 288 -4.98 15.23 40.27
CA PHE A 288 -5.99 14.21 39.94
C PHE A 288 -7.08 14.10 41.04
N ALA A 289 -6.79 14.41 42.28
CA ALA A 289 -7.80 14.50 43.33
C ALA A 289 -8.76 15.69 43.11
N ASP A 290 -8.25 16.83 42.68
CA ASP A 290 -9.07 17.99 42.31
C ASP A 290 -9.95 17.66 41.11
N LEU A 291 -9.42 17.00 40.05
CA LEU A 291 -10.20 16.52 38.92
C LEU A 291 -11.29 15.51 39.35
N GLU A 292 -11.02 14.65 40.34
CA GLU A 292 -11.99 13.68 40.83
C GLU A 292 -13.15 14.37 41.58
N MET A 293 -12.89 15.50 42.24
CA MET A 293 -13.95 16.29 42.88
C MET A 293 -14.83 17.00 41.86
N ASP A 294 -14.22 17.48 40.75
CA ASP A 294 -14.95 18.21 39.73
C ASP A 294 -15.67 17.29 38.73
N ASN A 295 -15.03 16.20 38.28
CA ASN A 295 -15.57 15.26 37.32
C ASN A 295 -15.13 13.80 37.62
N PRO A 296 -15.84 13.09 38.53
CA PRO A 296 -15.44 11.74 38.98
C PRO A 296 -15.41 10.66 37.89
N ASP A 297 -16.11 10.89 36.75
CA ASP A 297 -16.17 9.97 35.63
C ASP A 297 -15.19 10.28 34.52
N HIS A 298 -14.32 11.28 34.73
CA HIS A 298 -13.35 11.70 33.70
C HIS A 298 -12.44 10.55 33.26
N ILE A 299 -12.19 10.46 31.94
CA ILE A 299 -11.42 9.35 31.36
C ILE A 299 -9.99 9.27 31.89
N ALA A 300 -9.34 10.41 32.13
CA ALA A 300 -7.99 10.48 32.68
C ALA A 300 -7.90 9.80 34.08
N LEU A 301 -8.95 9.94 34.90
CA LEU A 301 -9.02 9.30 36.21
C LEU A 301 -9.05 7.78 36.15
N LYS A 302 -9.70 7.21 35.11
CA LYS A 302 -9.77 5.74 34.92
C LYS A 302 -8.37 5.17 34.73
N TYR A 303 -7.54 5.84 33.91
CA TYR A 303 -6.16 5.44 33.67
C TYR A 303 -5.25 5.75 34.88
N TYR A 304 -5.45 6.89 35.52
CA TYR A 304 -4.69 7.27 36.72
C TYR A 304 -4.92 6.30 37.87
N ARG A 305 -6.18 5.96 38.17
CA ARG A 305 -6.53 4.98 39.23
C ARG A 305 -5.93 3.60 38.91
N SER A 306 -5.91 3.18 37.63
CA SER A 306 -5.30 1.93 37.24
C SER A 306 -3.79 1.93 37.47
N TYR A 307 -3.09 3.02 37.14
CA TYR A 307 -1.69 3.20 37.43
C TYR A 307 -1.47 3.25 38.97
N HIS A 308 -2.24 4.03 39.70
CA HIS A 308 -2.07 4.32 41.13
C HIS A 308 -2.45 3.15 42.08
N SER A 309 -3.00 2.06 41.56
CA SER A 309 -3.34 0.84 42.30
C SER A 309 -2.13 0.04 42.79
N GLY A 310 -0.94 0.36 42.31
CA GLY A 310 0.32 -0.30 42.71
C GLY A 310 0.89 0.16 44.04
N SER A 311 1.87 -0.59 44.57
CA SER A 311 2.66 -0.13 45.73
C SER A 311 3.56 1.05 45.33
N ALA A 312 3.97 1.90 46.28
CA ALA A 312 4.85 3.04 46.04
C ALA A 312 6.13 2.65 45.26
N LYS A 313 6.74 1.52 45.59
CA LYS A 313 7.89 0.97 44.83
C LYS A 313 7.56 0.62 43.37
N THR A 314 6.38 0.07 43.16
CA THR A 314 5.88 -0.25 41.80
C THR A 314 5.64 1.03 41.02
N LEU A 315 4.99 2.03 41.61
CA LEU A 315 4.72 3.33 40.98
C LEU A 315 6.01 4.02 40.55
N LYS A 316 7.03 4.05 41.44
CA LYS A 316 8.37 4.60 41.15
C LYS A 316 9.02 3.89 39.94
N SER A 317 8.91 2.56 39.86
CA SER A 317 9.43 1.80 38.73
C SER A 317 8.68 2.11 37.41
N ILE A 318 7.37 2.31 37.47
CA ILE A 318 6.55 2.71 36.31
C ILE A 318 6.94 4.11 35.81
N GLN A 319 7.11 5.07 36.76
CA GLN A 319 7.56 6.42 36.44
C GLN A 319 8.94 6.44 35.78
N ILE A 320 9.90 5.65 36.29
CA ILE A 320 11.23 5.51 35.70
C ILE A 320 11.12 4.90 34.27
N THR A 321 10.27 3.91 34.09
CA THR A 321 10.05 3.29 32.76
C THR A 321 9.48 4.32 31.79
N LEU A 322 8.49 5.10 32.17
CA LEU A 322 7.93 6.16 31.33
C LEU A 322 8.97 7.26 31.05
N ALA A 323 9.69 7.72 32.10
CA ALA A 323 10.74 8.73 31.95
C ALA A 323 11.83 8.28 30.95
N ALA A 324 12.22 7.01 31.00
CA ALA A 324 13.18 6.44 30.03
C ALA A 324 12.64 6.40 28.58
N ARG A 325 11.33 6.19 28.40
CA ARG A 325 10.68 6.25 27.06
C ARG A 325 10.63 7.68 26.51
N LEU A 326 10.45 8.66 27.39
CA LEU A 326 10.30 10.06 27.05
C LEU A 326 11.60 10.89 27.24
N GLU A 327 12.74 10.25 27.57
CA GLU A 327 13.98 10.96 27.95
C GLU A 327 14.41 12.03 26.92
N LYS A 328 14.14 11.79 25.64
CA LYS A 328 14.53 12.67 24.53
C LYS A 328 13.80 14.01 24.56
N PHE A 329 12.59 14.06 25.11
CA PHE A 329 11.84 15.30 25.30
C PHE A 329 12.44 16.22 26.41
N ASN A 330 13.46 15.76 27.13
CA ASN A 330 14.27 16.62 27.98
C ASN A 330 15.25 17.52 27.21
N LEU A 331 15.49 17.22 25.92
CA LEU A 331 16.32 18.07 25.07
C LEU A 331 15.54 19.32 24.69
N GLU A 332 16.11 20.49 24.99
CA GLU A 332 15.48 21.79 24.75
C GLU A 332 15.05 21.95 23.26
N SER A 333 15.90 21.49 22.35
CA SER A 333 15.59 21.54 20.90
C SER A 333 14.37 20.71 20.52
N LEU A 334 14.19 19.51 21.10
CA LEU A 334 13.03 18.67 20.81
C LEU A 334 11.77 19.19 21.53
N ALA A 335 11.90 19.69 22.76
CA ALA A 335 10.81 20.31 23.49
C ALA A 335 10.28 21.53 22.71
N ALA A 336 11.17 22.41 22.24
CA ALA A 336 10.80 23.56 21.40
C ALA A 336 10.15 23.11 20.09
N LEU A 337 10.72 22.12 19.39
CA LEU A 337 10.20 21.59 18.15
C LEU A 337 8.75 21.06 18.29
N THR A 338 8.39 20.51 19.45
CA THR A 338 7.08 19.89 19.71
C THR A 338 6.14 20.75 20.55
N SER A 339 6.49 22.01 20.83
CA SER A 339 5.67 22.92 21.65
C SER A 339 4.55 23.61 20.88
N ALA A 340 4.71 23.80 19.56
CA ALA A 340 3.74 24.46 18.69
C ALA A 340 3.58 23.66 17.40
N ASP A 341 2.58 24.01 16.57
CA ASP A 341 2.40 23.39 15.25
C ASP A 341 2.45 24.43 14.14
N GLU A 342 3.34 24.21 13.18
CA GLU A 342 3.50 25.00 11.97
C GLU A 342 3.32 24.14 10.70
N LEU A 343 3.20 22.81 10.84
CA LEU A 343 3.09 21.91 9.70
C LEU A 343 1.70 21.93 9.08
N ASP A 344 0.64 22.15 9.84
CA ASP A 344 -0.75 22.19 9.36
C ASP A 344 -1.08 20.98 8.47
N LEU A 345 -0.97 19.77 9.05
CA LEU A 345 -1.18 18.51 8.32
C LEU A 345 -2.58 18.39 7.71
N ALA A 346 -3.57 19.08 8.29
CA ALA A 346 -4.94 19.06 7.80
C ALA A 346 -5.05 19.70 6.41
N SER A 347 -4.24 20.71 6.10
CA SER A 347 -4.27 21.43 4.83
C SER A 347 -3.58 20.71 3.67
N MET A 348 -2.84 19.63 3.93
CA MET A 348 -2.04 18.91 2.91
C MET A 348 -2.83 18.43 1.68
N GLY A 349 -4.11 18.09 1.85
CA GLY A 349 -5.02 17.69 0.76
C GLY A 349 -5.79 18.84 0.11
N GLU A 350 -5.64 20.08 0.61
CA GLU A 350 -6.39 21.27 0.20
C GLU A 350 -5.51 22.33 -0.46
N LYS A 351 -4.27 22.44 0.01
CA LYS A 351 -3.25 23.33 -0.52
C LYS A 351 -2.12 22.54 -1.16
N LYS A 352 -1.52 23.10 -2.21
CA LYS A 352 -0.37 22.49 -2.87
C LYS A 352 0.88 22.64 -2.00
N THR A 353 1.16 21.62 -1.20
CA THR A 353 2.21 21.64 -0.17
C THR A 353 3.28 20.58 -0.46
N ALA A 354 4.53 20.88 -0.13
CA ALA A 354 5.62 19.92 -0.11
C ALA A 354 6.20 19.84 1.32
N LEU A 355 5.86 18.75 2.02
CA LEU A 355 6.35 18.46 3.36
C LEU A 355 7.60 17.59 3.25
N PHE A 356 8.72 18.10 3.75
CA PHE A 356 9.99 17.38 3.86
C PHE A 356 10.22 16.93 5.29
N ALA A 357 10.42 15.63 5.48
CA ALA A 357 10.91 15.06 6.74
C ALA A 357 12.39 14.73 6.57
N LEU A 358 13.26 15.56 7.14
CA LEU A 358 14.70 15.38 7.09
C LEU A 358 15.17 14.52 8.25
N ILE A 359 15.80 13.40 7.99
CA ILE A 359 16.31 12.48 9.00
C ILE A 359 17.83 12.30 8.86
N PRO A 360 18.57 12.12 9.96
CA PRO A 360 19.98 11.77 9.89
C PRO A 360 20.15 10.36 9.29
N ASP A 361 21.17 10.19 8.46
CA ASP A 361 21.46 8.91 7.80
C ASP A 361 22.05 7.86 8.76
N ASN A 362 22.77 8.33 9.75
CA ASN A 362 23.57 7.53 10.70
C ASN A 362 22.97 7.48 12.12
N ASP A 363 21.86 8.16 12.37
CA ASP A 363 21.19 8.20 13.68
C ASP A 363 19.68 8.08 13.52
N SER A 364 19.10 7.05 14.12
CA SER A 364 17.67 6.83 14.13
C SER A 364 16.97 7.29 15.43
N SER A 365 17.69 7.98 16.29
CA SER A 365 17.23 8.33 17.64
C SER A 365 15.93 9.13 17.66
N PHE A 366 15.69 9.97 16.69
CA PHE A 366 14.51 10.83 16.58
C PHE A 366 13.50 10.36 15.52
N ASN A 367 13.75 9.23 14.86
CA ASN A 367 12.84 8.71 13.80
C ASN A 367 11.45 8.34 14.31
N PHE A 368 11.28 8.17 15.63
CA PHE A 368 9.97 7.97 16.26
C PHE A 368 9.02 9.15 15.96
N LEU A 369 9.54 10.39 15.91
CA LEU A 369 8.72 11.56 15.62
C LEU A 369 8.17 11.54 14.18
N VAL A 370 8.98 11.07 13.23
CA VAL A 370 8.52 10.86 11.85
C VAL A 370 7.47 9.75 11.77
N SER A 371 7.59 8.71 12.58
CA SER A 371 6.58 7.65 12.68
C SER A 371 5.24 8.17 13.17
N ILE A 372 5.26 9.05 14.19
CA ILE A 372 4.08 9.75 14.70
C ILE A 372 3.49 10.66 13.60
N LEU A 373 4.34 11.46 12.94
CA LEU A 373 3.96 12.34 11.84
C LEU A 373 3.21 11.57 10.75
N TYR A 374 3.77 10.47 10.24
CA TYR A 374 3.11 9.69 9.19
C TYR A 374 1.78 9.11 9.67
N THR A 375 1.72 8.60 10.91
CA THR A 375 0.47 8.07 11.46
C THR A 375 -0.62 9.15 11.50
N GLN A 376 -0.30 10.32 12.03
CA GLN A 376 -1.25 11.43 12.12
C GLN A 376 -1.59 12.01 10.75
N LEU A 377 -0.62 12.12 9.85
CA LEU A 377 -0.86 12.60 8.49
C LEU A 377 -1.85 11.69 7.74
N PHE A 378 -1.67 10.37 7.78
CA PHE A 378 -2.63 9.45 7.19
C PHE A 378 -4.02 9.60 7.80
N GLN A 379 -4.11 9.72 9.14
CA GLN A 379 -5.38 9.92 9.83
C GLN A 379 -6.07 11.21 9.38
N GLN A 380 -5.32 12.33 9.28
CA GLN A 380 -5.85 13.61 8.83
C GLN A 380 -6.34 13.54 7.38
N LEU A 381 -5.55 12.95 6.47
CA LEU A 381 -5.89 12.83 5.07
C LEU A 381 -7.13 11.95 4.84
N PHE A 382 -7.22 10.79 5.50
CA PHE A 382 -8.41 9.94 5.42
C PHE A 382 -9.63 10.63 6.01
N TYR A 383 -9.49 11.27 7.16
CA TYR A 383 -10.60 12.02 7.75
C TYR A 383 -11.09 13.13 6.82
N SER A 384 -10.18 13.91 6.25
CA SER A 384 -10.52 14.98 5.30
C SER A 384 -11.21 14.40 4.05
N ALA A 385 -10.67 13.32 3.49
CA ALA A 385 -11.27 12.67 2.32
C ALA A 385 -12.68 12.16 2.61
N ASP A 386 -12.87 11.42 3.70
CA ASP A 386 -14.12 10.70 3.97
C ASP A 386 -15.21 11.61 4.53
N HIS A 387 -14.87 12.54 5.44
CA HIS A 387 -15.86 13.34 6.17
C HIS A 387 -16.06 14.74 5.62
N ILE A 388 -15.04 15.32 4.96
CA ILE A 388 -15.11 16.71 4.44
C ILE A 388 -15.37 16.71 2.93
N HIS A 389 -14.67 15.85 2.17
CA HIS A 389 -14.64 15.90 0.72
C HIS A 389 -15.36 14.74 0.00
N GLY A 390 -16.17 13.95 0.70
CA GLY A 390 -17.03 12.91 0.09
C GLY A 390 -16.29 11.76 -0.58
N GLY A 391 -15.14 11.38 -0.04
CA GLY A 391 -14.38 10.19 -0.43
C GLY A 391 -13.14 10.44 -1.29
N SER A 392 -12.76 11.69 -1.55
CA SER A 392 -11.49 11.99 -2.24
C SER A 392 -11.00 13.41 -1.93
N LEU A 393 -9.68 13.55 -1.74
CA LEU A 393 -9.06 14.85 -1.50
C LEU A 393 -9.14 15.76 -2.75
N PRO A 394 -9.31 17.08 -2.57
CA PRO A 394 -9.22 18.06 -3.66
C PRO A 394 -7.88 18.03 -4.39
N ILE A 395 -6.80 17.92 -3.63
CA ILE A 395 -5.43 17.80 -4.15
C ILE A 395 -4.88 16.42 -3.71
N PRO A 396 -4.53 15.55 -4.66
CA PRO A 396 -3.91 14.26 -4.33
C PRO A 396 -2.60 14.44 -3.57
N VAL A 397 -2.33 13.59 -2.59
CA VAL A 397 -1.07 13.61 -1.82
C VAL A 397 -0.19 12.46 -2.24
N HIS A 398 1.02 12.76 -2.66
CA HIS A 398 2.01 11.80 -3.12
C HIS A 398 3.11 11.61 -2.07
N PHE A 399 3.26 10.39 -1.57
CA PHE A 399 4.31 10.03 -0.62
C PHE A 399 5.53 9.51 -1.37
N LEU A 400 6.69 10.13 -1.14
CA LEU A 400 7.97 9.74 -1.68
C LEU A 400 8.92 9.44 -0.52
N MET A 401 9.11 8.17 -0.23
CA MET A 401 9.91 7.71 0.90
C MET A 401 11.26 7.20 0.39
N ASP A 402 12.25 8.08 0.35
CA ASP A 402 13.64 7.66 0.11
C ASP A 402 14.19 7.06 1.41
N GLU A 403 14.96 5.99 1.33
CA GLU A 403 15.41 5.19 2.49
C GLU A 403 14.24 4.68 3.38
N PHE A 404 13.22 4.11 2.74
CA PHE A 404 12.00 3.57 3.36
C PHE A 404 12.24 2.66 4.59
N ALA A 405 13.39 1.96 4.64
CA ALA A 405 13.75 1.06 5.74
C ALA A 405 14.12 1.78 7.06
N ASN A 406 14.39 3.08 7.02
CA ASN A 406 14.89 3.83 8.18
C ASN A 406 13.76 4.37 9.07
N VAL A 407 12.52 4.28 8.67
CA VAL A 407 11.36 4.79 9.41
C VAL A 407 10.42 3.65 9.77
N SER A 408 9.96 3.65 11.02
CA SER A 408 8.86 2.78 11.45
C SER A 408 7.55 3.35 10.90
N LEU A 409 6.83 2.54 10.15
CA LEU A 409 5.54 2.93 9.59
C LEU A 409 4.39 2.62 10.56
N PRO A 410 3.23 3.26 10.38
CA PRO A 410 2.04 2.96 11.15
C PRO A 410 1.71 1.46 11.14
N ASP A 411 1.07 0.99 12.21
CA ASP A 411 0.46 -0.34 12.21
C ASP A 411 -0.57 -0.44 11.08
N ASP A 412 -0.69 -1.62 10.52
CA ASP A 412 -1.60 -1.86 9.39
C ASP A 412 -1.28 -1.03 8.11
N PHE A 413 -0.01 -0.64 7.90
CA PHE A 413 0.38 0.12 6.71
C PHE A 413 0.03 -0.60 5.40
N ASP A 414 0.00 -1.92 5.39
CA ASP A 414 -0.50 -2.75 4.29
C ASP A 414 -1.99 -2.48 4.00
N LYS A 415 -2.81 -2.33 5.03
CA LYS A 415 -4.22 -1.93 4.90
C LYS A 415 -4.33 -0.49 4.39
N ILE A 416 -3.54 0.43 4.94
CA ILE A 416 -3.45 1.81 4.48
C ILE A 416 -3.15 1.85 2.97
N LEU A 417 -2.11 1.12 2.51
CA LEU A 417 -1.77 1.03 1.08
C LEU A 417 -2.91 0.49 0.21
N SER A 418 -3.73 -0.41 0.73
CA SER A 418 -4.86 -0.97 -0.01
C SER A 418 -5.99 0.03 -0.24
N VAL A 419 -6.18 0.98 0.70
CA VAL A 419 -7.24 1.98 0.70
C VAL A 419 -6.82 3.29 0.00
N MET A 420 -5.53 3.61 -0.05
CA MET A 420 -4.95 4.82 -0.67
C MET A 420 -5.31 5.06 -2.15
N ARG A 421 -6.36 4.45 -2.66
CA ARG A 421 -6.74 4.52 -4.08
C ARG A 421 -7.65 5.67 -4.45
N SER A 422 -8.26 6.26 -3.48
CA SER A 422 -9.36 7.23 -3.68
C SER A 422 -8.86 8.63 -3.93
#